data_3789201b40756493a6c03cc71ab71117
#
_entry.id   3789201b40756493a6c03cc71ab71117
#
_cell.length_a   1.000
_cell.length_b   1.000
_cell.length_c   1.000
_cell.angle_alpha   90.00
_cell.angle_beta   90.00
_cell.angle_gamma   90.00
#
_symmetry.space_group_name_H-M   'P 1'
#
loop_
_entity.id
_entity.type
_entity.pdbx_description
1 polymer ?
#
loop_
_entity_poly.entity_id
_entity_poly.type
_entity_poly.pdbx_seq_one_letter_code
_entity_poly.pdbx_strand_id
1 'polypeptide(L)'
;DKFMERALERVKAIKQVSPLEADNMHGAQASSEQMEKILSYIALGKEEGAELLIGGNRKIMDGEHAEGYYIEPTVFKGNNKMRIFQEEIFGPVVSVTTFKDEAEALEIANDTLYGLGAAVWTRDMNTAFRMGKGIQAGRVWTNCYHAYPAHAAFGGYKQSGIGRENHKMMLDHYQQTKNLLVSYTET
;
A
#
# COMPACT_ATOMS: atom_id res chain seq x y z
N ASP A 1 -2.43 18.78 11.00
CA ASP A 1 -3.86 18.89 11.39
C ASP A 1 -4.74 19.11 10.15
N LYS A 2 -4.51 20.16 9.35
CA LYS A 2 -5.31 20.47 8.15
C LYS A 2 -5.37 19.33 7.10
N PHE A 3 -4.30 18.56 6.94
CA PHE A 3 -4.30 17.38 6.07
C PHE A 3 -5.23 16.30 6.63
N MET A 4 -5.14 16.01 7.92
CA MET A 4 -5.97 14.99 8.56
C MET A 4 -7.46 15.34 8.54
N GLU A 5 -7.80 16.61 8.78
CA GLU A 5 -9.19 17.09 8.66
C GLU A 5 -9.78 16.74 7.27
N ARG A 6 -9.08 17.12 6.20
CA ARG A 6 -9.51 16.81 4.82
C ARG A 6 -9.50 15.31 4.49
N ALA A 7 -8.52 14.59 5.00
CA ALA A 7 -8.43 13.13 4.79
C ALA A 7 -9.62 12.42 5.44
N LEU A 8 -9.96 12.78 6.67
CA LEU A 8 -11.11 12.20 7.37
C LEU A 8 -12.44 12.56 6.71
N GLU A 9 -12.62 13.79 6.22
CA GLU A 9 -13.79 14.16 5.42
C GLU A 9 -13.90 13.27 4.16
N ARG A 10 -12.78 13.03 3.48
CA ARG A 10 -12.76 12.17 2.29
C ARG A 10 -13.07 10.71 2.61
N VAL A 11 -12.52 10.20 3.72
CA VAL A 11 -12.80 8.82 4.18
C VAL A 11 -14.28 8.65 4.55
N LYS A 12 -14.88 9.62 5.23
CA LYS A 12 -16.32 9.64 5.55
C LYS A 12 -17.21 9.60 4.30
N ALA A 13 -16.74 10.18 3.20
CA ALA A 13 -17.48 10.23 1.94
C ALA A 13 -17.37 8.93 1.11
N ILE A 14 -16.60 7.93 1.55
CA ILE A 14 -16.48 6.65 0.86
C ILE A 14 -17.81 5.91 0.94
N LYS A 15 -18.39 5.65 -0.24
CA LYS A 15 -19.63 4.89 -0.37
C LYS A 15 -19.32 3.39 -0.44
N GLN A 16 -19.96 2.66 0.44
CA GLN A 16 -20.02 1.20 0.40
C GLN A 16 -21.50 0.80 0.22
N VAL A 17 -21.84 0.47 -0.99
CA VAL A 17 -23.19 0.07 -1.44
C VAL A 17 -23.09 -1.27 -2.17
N SER A 18 -24.15 -1.71 -2.84
CA SER A 18 -24.09 -2.91 -3.67
C SER A 18 -22.94 -2.82 -4.69
N PRO A 19 -22.14 -3.90 -4.90
CA PRO A 19 -21.08 -3.91 -5.90
C PRO A 19 -21.55 -3.66 -7.34
N LEU A 20 -22.84 -3.83 -7.60
CA LEU A 20 -23.46 -3.58 -8.90
C LEU A 20 -23.86 -2.12 -9.11
N GLU A 21 -23.77 -1.29 -8.09
CA GLU A 21 -24.05 0.14 -8.20
C GLU A 21 -22.84 0.91 -8.68
N ALA A 22 -23.03 1.81 -9.64
CA ALA A 22 -21.95 2.54 -10.30
C ALA A 22 -21.19 3.50 -9.36
N ASP A 23 -21.77 3.90 -8.26
CA ASP A 23 -21.19 4.80 -7.28
C ASP A 23 -20.58 4.08 -6.07
N ASN A 24 -20.54 2.74 -6.08
CA ASN A 24 -19.81 1.97 -5.08
C ASN A 24 -18.32 2.27 -5.18
N MET A 25 -17.74 2.72 -4.07
CA MET A 25 -16.31 3.07 -4.01
C MET A 25 -15.47 1.98 -3.35
N HIS A 26 -16.08 1.12 -2.54
CA HIS A 26 -15.36 0.08 -1.80
C HIS A 26 -16.28 -1.12 -1.53
N GLY A 27 -15.84 -2.31 -1.96
CA GLY A 27 -16.58 -3.57 -1.82
C GLY A 27 -16.27 -4.34 -0.55
N ALA A 28 -16.78 -5.59 -0.50
CA ALA A 28 -16.50 -6.55 0.56
C ALA A 28 -15.06 -7.08 0.49
N GLN A 29 -14.58 -7.65 1.60
CA GLN A 29 -13.34 -8.42 1.63
C GLN A 29 -13.52 -9.75 0.88
N ALA A 30 -12.42 -10.38 0.46
CA ALA A 30 -12.44 -11.58 -0.35
C ALA A 30 -13.00 -12.82 0.40
N SER A 31 -12.87 -12.85 1.74
CA SER A 31 -13.33 -13.97 2.57
C SER A 31 -13.60 -13.53 4.01
N SER A 32 -14.30 -14.39 4.76
CA SER A 32 -14.49 -14.20 6.20
C SER A 32 -13.16 -14.21 6.96
N GLU A 33 -12.27 -15.10 6.59
CA GLU A 33 -10.93 -15.19 7.20
C GLU A 33 -10.15 -13.87 7.05
N GLN A 34 -10.19 -13.26 5.87
CA GLN A 34 -9.57 -11.95 5.65
C GLN A 34 -10.25 -10.85 6.47
N MET A 35 -11.58 -10.86 6.54
CA MET A 35 -12.32 -9.91 7.38
C MET A 35 -11.94 -10.06 8.86
N GLU A 36 -11.89 -11.29 9.39
CA GLU A 36 -11.51 -11.58 10.77
C GLU A 36 -10.08 -11.13 11.07
N LYS A 37 -9.14 -11.40 10.16
CA LYS A 37 -7.76 -10.91 10.25
C LYS A 37 -7.74 -9.37 10.38
N ILE A 38 -8.44 -8.65 9.52
CA ILE A 38 -8.47 -7.18 9.56
C ILE A 38 -9.05 -6.69 10.88
N LEU A 39 -10.16 -7.28 11.34
CA LEU A 39 -10.78 -6.92 12.61
C LEU A 39 -9.87 -7.18 13.80
N SER A 40 -9.07 -8.26 13.77
CA SER A 40 -8.06 -8.54 14.79
C SER A 40 -6.96 -7.48 14.85
N TYR A 41 -6.51 -6.97 13.69
CA TYR A 41 -5.54 -5.86 13.66
C TYR A 41 -6.15 -4.53 14.11
N ILE A 42 -7.44 -4.30 13.85
CA ILE A 42 -8.15 -3.13 14.39
C ILE A 42 -8.21 -3.21 15.93
N ALA A 43 -8.50 -4.38 16.48
CA ALA A 43 -8.47 -4.60 17.93
C ALA A 43 -7.04 -4.39 18.49
N LEU A 44 -6.04 -4.97 17.86
CA LEU A 44 -4.64 -4.83 18.22
C LEU A 44 -4.19 -3.35 18.22
N GLY A 45 -4.57 -2.57 17.23
CA GLY A 45 -4.23 -1.14 17.19
C GLY A 45 -4.79 -0.37 18.39
N LYS A 46 -6.02 -0.71 18.81
CA LYS A 46 -6.62 -0.14 20.03
C LYS A 46 -5.87 -0.58 21.29
N GLU A 47 -5.49 -1.87 21.38
CA GLU A 47 -4.73 -2.42 22.51
C GLU A 47 -3.33 -1.80 22.63
N GLU A 48 -2.66 -1.54 21.52
CA GLU A 48 -1.37 -0.86 21.48
C GLU A 48 -1.46 0.65 21.73
N GLY A 49 -2.66 1.20 21.93
CA GLY A 49 -2.90 2.59 22.26
C GLY A 49 -2.93 3.54 21.06
N ALA A 50 -3.13 3.03 19.83
CA ALA A 50 -3.38 3.88 18.69
C ALA A 50 -4.75 4.58 18.83
N GLU A 51 -4.80 5.85 18.46
CA GLU A 51 -6.04 6.64 18.42
C GLU A 51 -6.86 6.27 17.19
N LEU A 52 -8.04 5.68 17.39
CA LEU A 52 -9.01 5.42 16.32
C LEU A 52 -9.73 6.73 15.95
N LEU A 53 -9.49 7.22 14.72
CA LEU A 53 -10.07 8.47 14.25
C LEU A 53 -11.42 8.29 13.53
N ILE A 54 -11.61 7.16 12.85
CA ILE A 54 -12.84 6.80 12.13
C ILE A 54 -12.89 5.30 11.84
N GLY A 55 -14.08 4.74 11.68
CA GLY A 55 -14.33 3.35 11.33
C GLY A 55 -14.07 2.38 12.51
N GLY A 56 -13.47 1.25 12.19
CA GLY A 56 -13.04 0.29 13.21
C GLY A 56 -14.02 -0.83 13.51
N ASN A 57 -15.05 -1.03 12.66
CA ASN A 57 -16.04 -2.07 12.84
C ASN A 57 -16.30 -2.84 11.53
N ARG A 58 -16.90 -4.03 11.68
CA ARG A 58 -17.59 -4.66 10.57
C ARG A 58 -18.77 -3.78 10.17
N LYS A 59 -18.97 -3.56 8.87
CA LYS A 59 -20.15 -2.89 8.36
C LYS A 59 -21.20 -3.93 7.97
N ILE A 60 -22.37 -3.83 8.54
CA ILE A 60 -23.52 -4.64 8.14
C ILE A 60 -24.25 -3.89 7.04
N MET A 61 -24.41 -4.55 5.92
CA MET A 61 -25.16 -4.04 4.76
C MET A 61 -26.62 -4.46 4.86
N ASP A 62 -27.48 -3.83 4.08
CA ASP A 62 -28.90 -4.18 4.01
C ASP A 62 -29.16 -5.29 2.99
N GLY A 63 -30.30 -6.00 3.16
CA GLY A 63 -30.85 -6.96 2.20
C GLY A 63 -29.91 -8.14 1.91
N GLU A 64 -29.74 -8.47 0.64
CA GLU A 64 -28.95 -9.62 0.18
C GLU A 64 -27.45 -9.53 0.50
N HIS A 65 -26.95 -8.36 0.85
CA HIS A 65 -25.56 -8.14 1.20
C HIS A 65 -25.27 -8.18 2.72
N ALA A 66 -26.29 -8.46 3.56
CA ALA A 66 -26.17 -8.44 5.03
C ALA A 66 -25.08 -9.37 5.56
N GLU A 67 -24.90 -10.53 4.93
CA GLU A 67 -23.86 -11.51 5.30
C GLU A 67 -22.50 -11.23 4.64
N GLY A 68 -22.37 -10.15 3.88
CA GLY A 68 -21.13 -9.78 3.21
C GLY A 68 -20.00 -9.39 4.17
N TYR A 69 -18.78 -9.52 3.71
CA TYR A 69 -17.57 -9.30 4.50
C TYR A 69 -17.10 -7.83 4.42
N TYR A 70 -17.99 -6.91 4.77
CA TYR A 70 -17.71 -5.47 4.71
C TYR A 70 -17.06 -4.96 5.99
N ILE A 71 -16.07 -4.08 5.83
CA ILE A 71 -15.40 -3.38 6.93
C ILE A 71 -15.47 -1.88 6.65
N GLU A 72 -15.73 -1.09 7.67
CA GLU A 72 -15.68 0.36 7.58
C GLU A 72 -14.27 0.83 7.22
N PRO A 73 -14.11 1.80 6.28
CA PRO A 73 -12.85 2.48 6.10
C PRO A 73 -12.35 3.04 7.42
N THR A 74 -11.15 2.62 7.83
CA THR A 74 -10.64 2.83 9.18
C THR A 74 -9.34 3.64 9.14
N VAL A 75 -9.21 4.63 10.03
CA VAL A 75 -8.00 5.44 10.17
C VAL A 75 -7.56 5.46 11.62
N PHE A 76 -6.30 5.09 11.83
CA PHE A 76 -5.61 5.21 13.12
C PHE A 76 -4.54 6.30 13.07
N LYS A 77 -4.32 6.95 14.20
CA LYS A 77 -3.15 7.77 14.47
C LYS A 77 -2.32 7.11 15.56
N GLY A 78 -1.03 7.00 15.34
CA GLY A 78 -0.14 6.32 16.27
C GLY A 78 1.32 6.60 16.00
N ASN A 79 2.18 5.67 16.40
CA ASN A 79 3.61 5.75 16.14
C ASN A 79 4.10 4.54 15.32
N ASN A 80 5.21 4.73 14.62
CA ASN A 80 5.76 3.76 13.68
C ASN A 80 6.17 2.40 14.30
N LYS A 81 6.26 2.27 15.62
CA LYS A 81 6.66 1.01 16.29
C LYS A 81 5.47 0.09 16.59
N MET A 82 4.25 0.58 16.43
CA MET A 82 3.05 -0.24 16.58
C MET A 82 2.94 -1.25 15.45
N ARG A 83 2.44 -2.44 15.73
CA ARG A 83 2.30 -3.52 14.74
C ARG A 83 1.40 -3.14 13.56
N ILE A 84 0.37 -2.32 13.79
CA ILE A 84 -0.49 -1.79 12.72
C ILE A 84 0.25 -0.87 11.72
N PHE A 85 1.48 -0.43 12.01
CA PHE A 85 2.37 0.30 11.11
C PHE A 85 3.40 -0.61 10.46
N GLN A 86 3.76 -1.72 11.11
CA GLN A 86 4.86 -2.59 10.71
C GLN A 86 4.40 -3.83 9.94
N GLU A 87 3.17 -4.27 10.16
CA GLU A 87 2.64 -5.51 9.60
C GLU A 87 1.56 -5.22 8.55
N GLU A 88 1.45 -6.08 7.54
CA GLU A 88 0.48 -5.94 6.46
C GLU A 88 -0.91 -6.40 6.92
N ILE A 89 -1.83 -5.46 7.08
CA ILE A 89 -3.23 -5.72 7.45
C ILE A 89 -4.02 -6.29 6.26
N PHE A 90 -3.75 -5.79 5.06
CA PHE A 90 -4.43 -6.13 3.81
C PHE A 90 -5.94 -5.86 3.85
N GLY A 91 -6.31 -4.65 4.27
CA GLY A 91 -7.70 -4.20 4.40
C GLY A 91 -7.84 -2.68 4.37
N PRO A 92 -9.06 -2.15 4.51
CA PRO A 92 -9.33 -0.71 4.43
C PRO A 92 -8.91 0.03 5.71
N VAL A 93 -7.67 -0.15 6.13
CA VAL A 93 -7.11 0.43 7.35
C VAL A 93 -5.88 1.26 7.00
N VAL A 94 -5.85 2.51 7.43
CA VAL A 94 -4.74 3.44 7.26
C VAL A 94 -4.20 3.83 8.62
N SER A 95 -2.90 3.66 8.83
CA SER A 95 -2.18 4.10 10.02
C SER A 95 -1.37 5.36 9.70
N VAL A 96 -1.55 6.40 10.49
CA VAL A 96 -0.97 7.73 10.27
C VAL A 96 -0.08 8.12 11.43
N THR A 97 1.14 8.58 11.11
CA THR A 97 2.06 9.19 12.07
C THR A 97 2.57 10.53 11.54
N THR A 98 3.20 11.32 12.37
CA THR A 98 3.80 12.59 12.02
C THR A 98 5.31 12.49 12.02
N PHE A 99 5.96 13.39 11.34
CA PHE A 99 7.41 13.55 11.32
C PHE A 99 7.78 15.04 11.47
N LYS A 100 9.00 15.32 11.89
CA LYS A 100 9.51 16.68 12.12
C LYS A 100 10.16 17.28 10.88
N ASP A 101 10.93 16.44 10.18
CA ASP A 101 11.73 16.86 9.03
C ASP A 101 11.86 15.75 7.98
N GLU A 102 12.54 16.06 6.89
CA GLU A 102 12.73 15.13 5.77
C GLU A 102 13.55 13.88 6.18
N ALA A 103 14.51 14.03 7.10
CA ALA A 103 15.33 12.92 7.55
C ALA A 103 14.50 11.90 8.36
N GLU A 104 13.70 12.37 9.32
CA GLU A 104 12.80 11.52 10.09
C GLU A 104 11.72 10.88 9.19
N ALA A 105 11.18 11.63 8.22
CA ALA A 105 10.22 11.08 7.26
C ALA A 105 10.83 9.91 6.46
N LEU A 106 12.09 10.03 6.04
CA LEU A 106 12.80 8.98 5.31
C LEU A 106 13.11 7.79 6.21
N GLU A 107 13.51 8.03 7.46
CA GLU A 107 13.75 6.99 8.45
C GLU A 107 12.47 6.16 8.68
N ILE A 108 11.36 6.83 8.98
CA ILE A 108 10.04 6.19 9.19
C ILE A 108 9.60 5.40 7.95
N ALA A 109 9.73 5.98 6.76
CA ALA A 109 9.34 5.33 5.51
C ALA A 109 10.14 4.04 5.24
N ASN A 110 11.39 3.98 5.70
CA ASN A 110 12.28 2.84 5.51
C ASN A 110 12.27 1.84 6.67
N ASP A 111 11.70 2.20 7.82
CA ASP A 111 11.61 1.36 9.01
C ASP A 111 10.46 0.35 8.90
N THR A 112 10.58 -0.56 7.95
CA THR A 112 9.65 -1.65 7.69
C THR A 112 10.35 -2.79 6.97
N LEU A 113 9.82 -3.99 7.08
CA LEU A 113 10.30 -5.17 6.33
C LEU A 113 9.90 -5.12 4.84
N TYR A 114 9.02 -4.24 4.46
CA TYR A 114 8.46 -4.14 3.12
C TYR A 114 9.05 -2.98 2.32
N GLY A 115 8.83 -3.01 1.02
CA GLY A 115 9.28 -1.98 0.10
C GLY A 115 8.70 -2.15 -1.30
N LEU A 116 7.38 -2.29 -1.44
CA LEU A 116 6.73 -2.45 -2.73
C LEU A 116 6.56 -1.11 -3.44
N GLY A 117 5.83 -0.21 -2.83
CA GLY A 117 5.54 1.10 -3.39
C GLY A 117 5.46 2.18 -2.32
N ALA A 118 5.83 3.38 -2.69
CA ALA A 118 5.71 4.58 -1.87
C ALA A 118 5.31 5.78 -2.71
N ALA A 119 4.81 6.82 -2.06
CA ALA A 119 4.49 8.07 -2.74
C ALA A 119 4.91 9.28 -1.90
N VAL A 120 5.35 10.32 -2.58
CA VAL A 120 5.79 11.59 -1.98
C VAL A 120 4.99 12.73 -2.59
N TRP A 121 4.45 13.61 -1.77
CA TRP A 121 3.80 14.84 -2.22
C TRP A 121 4.61 16.04 -1.78
N THR A 122 5.17 16.75 -2.73
CA THR A 122 5.97 17.95 -2.50
C THR A 122 5.92 18.89 -3.70
N ARG A 123 6.12 20.20 -3.46
CA ARG A 123 6.31 21.19 -4.50
C ARG A 123 7.79 21.46 -4.79
N ASP A 124 8.69 20.96 -3.94
CA ASP A 124 10.13 21.11 -4.12
C ASP A 124 10.69 19.89 -4.88
N MET A 125 11.25 20.14 -6.05
CA MET A 125 11.83 19.11 -6.91
C MET A 125 13.03 18.43 -6.27
N ASN A 126 13.86 19.15 -5.50
CA ASN A 126 15.02 18.57 -4.83
C ASN A 126 14.57 17.57 -3.75
N THR A 127 13.56 17.92 -2.95
CA THR A 127 12.94 17.00 -2.00
C THR A 127 12.35 15.78 -2.72
N ALA A 128 11.67 15.98 -3.85
CA ALA A 128 11.14 14.86 -4.64
C ALA A 128 12.24 13.87 -5.04
N PHE A 129 13.37 14.37 -5.53
CA PHE A 129 14.50 13.52 -5.92
C PHE A 129 15.21 12.85 -4.72
N ARG A 130 15.44 13.58 -3.62
CA ARG A 130 16.07 12.99 -2.43
C ARG A 130 15.22 11.88 -1.83
N MET A 131 13.93 12.15 -1.61
CA MET A 131 12.99 11.16 -1.08
C MET A 131 12.80 9.99 -2.04
N GLY A 132 12.64 10.26 -3.34
CA GLY A 132 12.49 9.22 -4.35
C GLY A 132 13.67 8.27 -4.44
N LYS A 133 14.90 8.76 -4.23
CA LYS A 133 16.11 7.93 -4.17
C LYS A 133 16.32 7.26 -2.81
N GLY A 134 15.94 7.93 -1.74
CA GLY A 134 16.18 7.49 -0.37
C GLY A 134 15.18 6.43 0.12
N ILE A 135 13.95 6.45 -0.35
CA ILE A 135 12.93 5.48 0.03
C ILE A 135 13.26 4.11 -0.57
N GLN A 136 13.32 3.09 0.27
CA GLN A 136 13.64 1.71 -0.09
C GLN A 136 12.39 0.96 -0.57
N ALA A 137 11.83 1.41 -1.68
CA ALA A 137 10.70 0.78 -2.35
C ALA A 137 11.00 0.61 -3.85
N GLY A 138 10.47 -0.45 -4.44
CA GLY A 138 10.68 -0.75 -5.86
C GLY A 138 10.05 0.26 -6.79
N ARG A 139 9.04 0.98 -6.32
CA ARG A 139 8.45 2.11 -7.01
C ARG A 139 8.17 3.26 -6.05
N VAL A 140 8.55 4.46 -6.45
CA VAL A 140 8.22 5.69 -5.73
C VAL A 140 7.55 6.66 -6.70
N TRP A 141 6.32 7.06 -6.38
CA TRP A 141 5.59 8.08 -7.11
C TRP A 141 5.81 9.46 -6.49
N THR A 142 5.80 10.50 -7.30
CA THR A 142 5.80 11.88 -6.81
C THR A 142 4.59 12.62 -7.34
N ASN A 143 3.79 13.19 -6.46
CA ASN A 143 2.56 13.95 -6.75
C ASN A 143 1.53 13.18 -7.60
N CYS A 144 1.62 11.87 -7.60
CA CYS A 144 0.66 10.94 -8.21
C CYS A 144 0.65 9.63 -7.43
N TYR A 145 -0.30 8.76 -7.74
CA TYR A 145 -0.38 7.41 -7.17
C TYR A 145 -1.00 6.46 -8.19
N HIS A 146 -0.64 5.20 -8.14
CA HIS A 146 -1.21 4.13 -8.99
C HIS A 146 -0.98 4.31 -10.51
N ALA A 147 0.08 5.04 -10.90
CA ALA A 147 0.47 5.13 -12.32
C ALA A 147 1.45 4.01 -12.67
N TYR A 148 1.07 3.12 -13.59
CA TYR A 148 1.85 1.94 -14.00
C TYR A 148 2.11 1.94 -15.51
N PRO A 149 3.03 2.77 -16.01
CA PRO A 149 3.37 2.74 -17.44
C PRO A 149 4.09 1.42 -17.78
N ALA A 150 3.69 0.80 -18.89
CA ALA A 150 4.18 -0.53 -19.29
C ALA A 150 5.71 -0.62 -19.50
N HIS A 151 6.35 0.50 -19.79
CA HIS A 151 7.80 0.59 -19.96
C HIS A 151 8.60 0.78 -18.66
N ALA A 152 7.93 0.91 -17.53
CA ALA A 152 8.58 1.10 -16.23
C ALA A 152 8.44 -0.17 -15.39
N ALA A 153 9.57 -0.71 -14.92
CA ALA A 153 9.60 -1.88 -14.09
C ALA A 153 8.84 -1.68 -12.77
N PHE A 154 8.07 -2.68 -12.35
CA PHE A 154 7.38 -2.72 -11.06
C PHE A 154 7.78 -3.97 -10.29
N GLY A 155 7.98 -3.83 -8.99
CA GLY A 155 8.29 -4.94 -8.10
C GLY A 155 8.84 -4.46 -6.76
N GLY A 156 8.98 -5.39 -5.81
CA GLY A 156 9.32 -5.08 -4.43
C GLY A 156 10.81 -4.99 -4.14
N TYR A 157 11.10 -4.30 -3.05
CA TYR A 157 12.35 -4.40 -2.28
C TYR A 157 12.07 -5.20 -1.02
N LYS A 158 13.12 -5.62 -0.32
CA LYS A 158 13.03 -6.32 0.97
C LYS A 158 12.09 -7.54 0.87
N GLN A 159 11.17 -7.71 1.82
CA GLN A 159 10.22 -8.82 1.85
C GLN A 159 8.99 -8.64 0.94
N SER A 160 8.87 -7.50 0.24
CA SER A 160 7.79 -7.31 -0.74
C SER A 160 7.97 -8.11 -2.02
N GLY A 161 9.09 -8.76 -2.20
CA GLY A 161 9.27 -9.75 -3.26
C GLY A 161 10.53 -9.57 -4.10
N ILE A 162 10.72 -10.55 -5.01
CA ILE A 162 11.84 -10.66 -5.93
C ILE A 162 11.30 -10.55 -7.36
N GLY A 163 12.12 -10.05 -8.26
CA GLY A 163 11.74 -9.92 -9.67
C GLY A 163 11.07 -8.58 -9.99
N ARG A 164 10.72 -8.44 -11.25
CA ARG A 164 10.05 -7.22 -11.76
C ARG A 164 9.00 -7.59 -12.79
N GLU A 165 7.86 -6.91 -12.71
CA GLU A 165 6.81 -6.92 -13.71
C GLU A 165 6.95 -5.70 -14.63
N ASN A 166 6.27 -5.73 -15.76
CA ASN A 166 6.40 -4.71 -16.80
C ASN A 166 7.84 -4.57 -17.31
N HIS A 167 8.08 -3.67 -18.24
CA HIS A 167 9.40 -3.48 -18.83
C HIS A 167 9.97 -4.78 -19.43
N LYS A 168 11.05 -4.68 -20.21
CA LYS A 168 11.73 -5.86 -20.78
C LYS A 168 12.28 -6.84 -19.72
N MET A 169 12.51 -6.37 -18.50
CA MET A 169 13.00 -7.21 -17.38
C MET A 169 12.03 -8.35 -17.04
N MET A 170 10.73 -8.20 -17.30
CA MET A 170 9.75 -9.26 -17.09
C MET A 170 10.08 -10.49 -17.94
N LEU A 171 10.61 -10.32 -19.14
CA LEU A 171 10.94 -11.40 -20.06
C LEU A 171 12.02 -12.34 -19.50
N ASP A 172 12.92 -11.82 -18.66
CA ASP A 172 13.97 -12.60 -18.04
C ASP A 172 13.43 -13.75 -17.17
N HIS A 173 12.19 -13.62 -16.67
CA HIS A 173 11.50 -14.65 -15.87
C HIS A 173 10.83 -15.73 -16.73
N TYR A 174 10.62 -15.48 -18.02
CA TYR A 174 9.93 -16.38 -18.95
C TYR A 174 10.85 -16.95 -20.01
N GLN A 175 12.14 -16.62 -19.99
CA GLN A 175 13.14 -17.03 -20.97
C GLN A 175 14.36 -17.64 -20.29
N GLN A 176 15.09 -18.44 -21.04
CA GLN A 176 16.40 -18.98 -20.62
C GLN A 176 17.48 -18.51 -21.60
N THR A 177 18.56 -17.98 -21.05
CA THR A 177 19.72 -17.58 -21.85
C THR A 177 20.49 -18.83 -22.29
N LYS A 178 20.76 -18.95 -23.60
CA LYS A 178 21.63 -19.96 -24.17
C LYS A 178 22.78 -19.29 -24.90
N ASN A 179 23.98 -19.73 -24.65
CA ASN A 179 25.15 -19.39 -25.48
C ASN A 179 25.33 -20.48 -26.53
N LEU A 180 25.42 -20.09 -27.81
CA LEU A 180 25.75 -20.97 -28.90
C LEU A 180 27.05 -20.47 -29.56
N LEU A 181 28.10 -21.25 -29.44
CA LEU A 181 29.39 -20.95 -30.08
C LEU A 181 29.59 -21.99 -31.24
N VAL A 182 29.77 -21.45 -32.45
CA VAL A 182 30.05 -22.25 -33.63
C VAL A 182 31.34 -21.80 -34.24
N SER A 183 32.30 -22.73 -34.45
CA SER A 183 33.57 -22.46 -35.17
C SER A 183 33.48 -22.98 -36.57
N TYR A 184 33.93 -22.19 -37.54
CA TYR A 184 34.03 -22.56 -38.95
C TYR A 184 35.51 -22.73 -39.42
N THR A 185 36.46 -22.74 -38.47
CA THR A 185 37.84 -23.02 -38.81
C THR A 185 38.00 -24.49 -39.15
N GLU A 186 38.51 -24.76 -40.38
CA GLU A 186 39.01 -26.10 -40.75
C GLU A 186 40.16 -26.45 -39.82
N THR A 187 40.14 -27.63 -39.21
CA THR A 187 41.23 -28.17 -38.40
C THR A 187 42.31 -28.74 -39.29
#